data_e6707cca12a28602b54d1dc57072e1ad
#
_entry.id   e6707cca12a28602b54d1dc57072e1ad
#
_cell.length_a   1.000
_cell.length_b   1.000
_cell.length_c   1.000
_cell.angle_alpha   90.00
_cell.angle_beta   90.00
_cell.angle_gamma   90.00
#
_symmetry.space_group_name_H-M   'P 1'
#
loop_
_entity.id
_entity.type
_entity.pdbx_description
1 polymer ?
#
loop_
_entity_poly.entity_id
_entity_poly.type
_entity_poly.pdbx_seq_one_letter_code
_entity_poly.pdbx_strand_id
1 'polypeptide(L)'
;MQCTRTVMSCGLFTLIVLLVIGAGVLWAQAETPPGKKALSEAGCVMCHGPSGRGAKGPSLIPVEFDFAAFTRIVREGIGEMPGQAEENVADEQIALIYEFVVSMSQSSSRR
;
A
#
# COMPACT_ATOMS: atom_id res chain seq x y z
N MET A 1 6.21 -24.44 -53.93
CA MET A 1 6.52 -23.07 -53.47
C MET A 1 5.49 -22.49 -52.43
N GLN A 2 4.41 -23.20 -52.07
CA GLN A 2 3.44 -22.68 -51.10
C GLN A 2 3.70 -23.10 -49.63
N CYS A 3 4.56 -24.07 -49.40
CA CYS A 3 4.80 -24.58 -48.04
C CYS A 3 5.67 -23.64 -47.17
N THR A 4 6.58 -22.84 -47.77
CA THR A 4 7.49 -21.95 -47.04
C THR A 4 6.81 -20.70 -46.51
N ARG A 5 5.78 -20.18 -47.16
CA ARG A 5 5.03 -18.98 -46.73
C ARG A 5 4.16 -19.25 -45.50
N THR A 6 3.59 -20.46 -45.38
CA THR A 6 2.72 -20.82 -44.25
C THR A 6 3.50 -21.04 -42.95
N VAL A 7 4.70 -21.60 -43.02
CA VAL A 7 5.55 -21.84 -41.84
C VAL A 7 6.10 -20.54 -41.28
N MET A 8 6.46 -19.58 -42.16
CA MET A 8 6.96 -18.26 -41.74
C MET A 8 5.87 -17.41 -41.09
N SER A 9 4.63 -17.51 -41.55
CA SER A 9 3.49 -16.78 -40.96
C SER A 9 3.12 -17.34 -39.59
N CYS A 10 3.19 -18.67 -39.39
CA CYS A 10 2.88 -19.31 -38.11
C CYS A 10 3.93 -18.98 -37.04
N GLY A 11 5.23 -18.91 -37.42
CA GLY A 11 6.31 -18.54 -36.50
C GLY A 11 6.23 -17.09 -36.05
N LEU A 12 5.87 -16.18 -36.94
CA LEU A 12 5.70 -14.76 -36.60
C LEU A 12 4.49 -14.55 -35.66
N PHE A 13 3.40 -15.29 -35.87
CA PHE A 13 2.20 -15.19 -35.04
C PHE A 13 2.45 -15.72 -33.62
N THR A 14 3.17 -16.83 -33.48
CA THR A 14 3.56 -17.36 -32.15
C THR A 14 4.51 -16.43 -31.42
N LEU A 15 5.44 -15.78 -32.11
CA LEU A 15 6.36 -14.82 -31.50
C LEU A 15 5.62 -13.57 -30.98
N ILE A 16 4.66 -13.05 -31.73
CA ILE A 16 3.84 -11.91 -31.34
C ILE A 16 2.95 -12.26 -30.13
N VAL A 17 2.34 -13.44 -30.12
CA VAL A 17 1.52 -13.91 -28.99
C VAL A 17 2.34 -14.04 -27.70
N LEU A 18 3.56 -14.58 -27.79
CA LEU A 18 4.46 -14.70 -26.64
C LEU A 18 4.93 -13.33 -26.12
N LEU A 19 5.18 -12.37 -27.01
CA LEU A 19 5.54 -10.98 -26.63
C LEU A 19 4.39 -10.25 -25.94
N VAL A 20 3.15 -10.44 -26.40
CA VAL A 20 1.96 -9.80 -25.80
C VAL A 20 1.66 -10.39 -24.42
N ILE A 21 1.79 -11.73 -24.26
CA ILE A 21 1.59 -12.39 -22.96
C ILE A 21 2.70 -11.97 -21.98
N GLY A 22 3.95 -11.88 -22.42
CA GLY A 22 5.08 -11.44 -21.57
C GLY A 22 4.94 -10.00 -21.10
N ALA A 23 4.44 -9.09 -21.92
CA ALA A 23 4.21 -7.70 -21.52
C ALA A 23 3.05 -7.56 -20.52
N GLY A 24 2.02 -8.38 -20.62
CA GLY A 24 0.86 -8.33 -19.71
C GLY A 24 1.17 -8.74 -18.27
N VAL A 25 2.16 -9.60 -18.05
CA VAL A 25 2.53 -10.09 -16.71
C VAL A 25 3.34 -9.06 -15.91
N LEU A 26 4.07 -8.16 -16.57
CA LEU A 26 4.86 -7.13 -15.90
C LEU A 26 4.02 -6.00 -15.27
N TRP A 27 2.74 -5.86 -15.61
CA TRP A 27 1.87 -4.78 -15.12
C TRP A 27 1.02 -5.19 -13.90
N ALA A 28 1.10 -6.44 -13.44
CA ALA A 28 0.17 -7.00 -12.45
C ALA A 28 0.67 -6.95 -11.00
N GLN A 29 1.80 -6.31 -10.72
CA GLN A 29 2.32 -6.18 -9.35
C GLN A 29 2.20 -4.75 -8.85
N ALA A 30 0.97 -4.33 -8.58
CA ALA A 30 0.76 -3.19 -7.71
C ALA A 30 1.07 -3.64 -6.27
N GLU A 31 2.32 -3.52 -5.85
CA GLU A 31 2.72 -3.83 -4.48
C GLU A 31 1.94 -2.93 -3.51
N THR A 32 1.44 -3.55 -2.45
CA THR A 32 0.80 -2.80 -1.36
C THR A 32 1.82 -1.82 -0.78
N PRO A 33 1.49 -0.52 -0.67
CA PRO A 33 2.40 0.46 -0.09
C PRO A 33 2.93 -0.02 1.28
N PRO A 34 4.23 0.12 1.55
CA PRO A 34 4.84 -0.40 2.78
C PRO A 34 4.17 0.14 4.05
N GLY A 35 3.75 1.39 4.06
CA GLY A 35 3.03 1.96 5.19
C GLY A 35 1.62 1.40 5.38
N LYS A 36 0.92 1.04 4.30
CA LYS A 36 -0.36 0.34 4.40
C LYS A 36 -0.18 -1.08 4.97
N LYS A 37 0.90 -1.76 4.58
CA LYS A 37 1.26 -3.06 5.13
C LYS A 37 1.58 -2.94 6.62
N ALA A 38 2.42 -1.98 7.01
CA ALA A 38 2.77 -1.70 8.40
C ALA A 38 1.54 -1.38 9.26
N LEU A 39 0.59 -0.58 8.74
CA LEU A 39 -0.68 -0.26 9.41
C LEU A 39 -1.50 -1.53 9.72
N SER A 40 -1.49 -2.50 8.80
CA SER A 40 -2.19 -3.77 8.98
C SER A 40 -1.46 -4.69 9.96
N GLU A 41 -0.14 -4.83 9.84
CA GLU A 41 0.70 -5.68 10.69
C GLU A 41 0.72 -5.20 12.14
N ALA A 42 0.70 -3.88 12.36
CA ALA A 42 0.60 -3.27 13.68
C ALA A 42 -0.82 -3.36 14.29
N GLY A 43 -1.80 -3.93 13.59
CA GLY A 43 -3.16 -4.07 14.08
C GLY A 43 -3.99 -2.79 14.10
N CYS A 44 -3.47 -1.67 13.65
CA CYS A 44 -4.15 -0.36 13.63
C CYS A 44 -5.45 -0.39 12.82
N VAL A 45 -5.50 -1.23 11.80
CA VAL A 45 -6.68 -1.40 10.92
C VAL A 45 -7.94 -1.85 11.65
N MET A 46 -7.81 -2.50 12.80
CA MET A 46 -8.94 -2.99 13.58
C MET A 46 -9.83 -1.84 14.09
N CYS A 47 -9.23 -0.71 14.38
CA CYS A 47 -9.93 0.49 14.84
C CYS A 47 -9.98 1.59 13.77
N HIS A 48 -8.91 1.80 13.03
CA HIS A 48 -8.78 2.90 12.06
C HIS A 48 -9.17 2.55 10.62
N GLY A 49 -9.57 1.28 10.39
CA GLY A 49 -9.96 0.79 9.06
C GLY A 49 -8.78 0.47 8.14
N PRO A 50 -9.00 -0.29 7.05
CA PRO A 50 -7.93 -0.85 6.22
C PRO A 50 -7.10 0.18 5.43
N SER A 51 -7.57 1.41 5.37
CA SER A 51 -6.87 2.54 4.73
C SER A 51 -6.70 3.75 5.66
N GLY A 52 -6.91 3.58 6.97
CA GLY A 52 -6.79 4.65 7.95
C GLY A 52 -7.90 5.71 7.89
N ARG A 53 -9.02 5.42 7.22
CA ARG A 53 -10.15 6.36 7.08
C ARG A 53 -11.18 6.29 8.21
N GLY A 54 -10.90 5.51 9.24
CA GLY A 54 -11.78 5.30 10.38
C GLY A 54 -12.64 4.05 10.25
N ALA A 55 -13.01 3.50 11.41
CA ALA A 55 -13.96 2.44 11.60
C ALA A 55 -14.57 2.57 13.01
N LYS A 56 -14.14 1.77 13.99
CA LYS A 56 -14.50 1.98 15.41
C LYS A 56 -13.80 3.22 15.99
N GLY A 57 -12.55 3.46 15.55
CA GLY A 57 -11.77 4.63 15.92
C GLY A 57 -11.84 5.71 14.83
N PRO A 58 -11.30 6.89 15.12
CA PRO A 58 -11.35 8.01 14.20
C PRO A 58 -10.52 7.79 12.93
N SER A 59 -10.81 8.60 11.90
CA SER A 59 -9.95 8.68 10.72
C SER A 59 -8.57 9.24 11.09
N LEU A 60 -7.53 8.64 10.51
CA LEU A 60 -6.16 9.18 10.54
C LEU A 60 -5.91 10.19 9.42
N ILE A 61 -6.91 10.38 8.55
CA ILE A 61 -6.82 11.20 7.33
C ILE A 61 -7.93 12.26 7.35
N PRO A 62 -7.61 13.56 7.22
CA PRO A 62 -6.24 14.10 7.10
C PRO A 62 -5.43 13.95 8.40
N VAL A 63 -4.10 13.84 8.26
CA VAL A 63 -3.22 13.82 9.43
C VAL A 63 -3.09 15.25 9.98
N GLU A 64 -3.38 15.40 11.27
CA GLU A 64 -3.38 16.70 11.95
C GLU A 64 -2.15 16.90 12.86
N PHE A 65 -1.36 15.85 13.04
CA PHE A 65 -0.20 15.81 13.93
C PHE A 65 1.10 15.74 13.13
N ASP A 66 2.15 16.36 13.64
CA ASP A 66 3.50 16.10 13.16
C ASP A 66 3.99 14.70 13.59
N PHE A 67 5.11 14.27 13.06
CA PHE A 67 5.64 12.93 13.32
C PHE A 67 5.91 12.67 14.81
N ALA A 68 6.42 13.68 15.53
CA ALA A 68 6.74 13.56 16.95
C ALA A 68 5.47 13.38 17.80
N ALA A 69 4.43 14.18 17.53
CA ALA A 69 3.14 14.05 18.21
C ALA A 69 2.43 12.73 17.84
N PHE A 70 2.50 12.32 16.57
CA PHE A 70 1.96 11.06 16.11
C PHE A 70 2.62 9.87 16.82
N THR A 71 3.95 9.84 16.88
CA THR A 71 4.71 8.79 17.58
C THR A 71 4.36 8.75 19.07
N ARG A 72 4.28 9.90 19.72
CA ARG A 72 3.89 9.97 21.13
C ARG A 72 2.48 9.41 21.37
N ILE A 73 1.51 9.74 20.52
CA ILE A 73 0.15 9.21 20.62
C ILE A 73 0.15 7.69 20.46
N VAL A 74 0.91 7.16 19.52
CA VAL A 74 1.03 5.71 19.34
C VAL A 74 1.65 5.05 20.56
N ARG A 75 2.68 5.65 21.17
CA ARG A 75 3.38 5.10 22.34
C ARG A 75 2.59 5.19 23.63
N GLU A 76 1.95 6.30 23.87
CA GLU A 76 1.25 6.59 25.13
C GLU A 76 -0.25 6.23 25.08
N GLY A 77 -0.81 6.21 23.87
CA GLY A 77 -2.26 6.10 23.68
C GLY A 77 -2.97 7.43 23.85
N ILE A 78 -4.25 7.46 23.51
CA ILE A 78 -5.13 8.62 23.71
C ILE A 78 -6.59 8.15 23.82
N GLY A 79 -7.29 8.58 24.85
CA GLY A 79 -8.68 8.15 25.09
C GLY A 79 -8.79 6.64 25.21
N GLU A 80 -9.59 6.03 24.36
CA GLU A 80 -9.75 4.56 24.31
C GLU A 80 -8.66 3.84 23.49
N MET A 81 -7.83 4.57 22.78
CA MET A 81 -6.70 3.99 22.03
C MET A 81 -5.60 3.61 23.01
N PRO A 82 -5.23 2.32 23.12
CA PRO A 82 -4.13 1.89 23.98
C PRO A 82 -2.78 2.30 23.40
N GLY A 83 -1.83 2.61 24.29
CA GLY A 83 -0.44 2.80 23.88
C GLY A 83 0.20 1.51 23.37
N GLN A 84 1.15 1.64 22.46
CA GLN A 84 1.87 0.52 21.85
C GLN A 84 3.33 0.53 22.29
N ALA A 85 3.76 -0.56 22.93
CA ALA A 85 5.16 -0.75 23.25
C ALA A 85 6.01 -1.01 21.99
N GLU A 86 7.29 -0.73 22.07
CA GLU A 86 8.22 -0.89 20.94
C GLU A 86 8.30 -2.34 20.45
N GLU A 87 8.16 -3.30 21.35
CA GLU A 87 8.14 -4.72 21.05
C GLU A 87 6.95 -5.13 20.17
N ASN A 88 5.86 -4.38 20.23
CA ASN A 88 4.65 -4.64 19.45
C ASN A 88 4.64 -3.88 18.13
N VAL A 89 5.13 -2.64 18.14
CA VAL A 89 5.18 -1.77 16.97
C VAL A 89 6.52 -1.02 16.99
N ALA A 90 7.44 -1.40 16.13
CA ALA A 90 8.75 -0.77 16.03
C ALA A 90 8.65 0.68 15.52
N ASP A 91 9.64 1.51 15.82
CA ASP A 91 9.67 2.92 15.38
C ASP A 91 9.68 3.05 13.85
N GLU A 92 10.34 2.13 13.14
CA GLU A 92 10.33 2.08 11.70
C GLU A 92 8.93 1.83 11.14
N GLN A 93 8.13 1.00 11.80
CA GLN A 93 6.72 0.77 11.42
C GLN A 93 5.88 2.03 11.63
N ILE A 94 6.09 2.75 12.73
CA ILE A 94 5.42 4.04 13.00
C ILE A 94 5.75 5.05 11.89
N ALA A 95 7.03 5.14 11.50
CA ALA A 95 7.46 6.02 10.42
C ALA A 95 6.78 5.69 9.09
N LEU A 96 6.75 4.43 8.70
CA LEU A 96 6.08 3.97 7.48
C LEU A 96 4.56 4.27 7.51
N ILE A 97 3.91 4.06 8.65
CA ILE A 97 2.48 4.35 8.83
C ILE A 97 2.25 5.85 8.69
N TYR A 98 3.07 6.68 9.31
CA TYR A 98 2.96 8.13 9.23
C TYR A 98 3.12 8.64 7.79
N GLU A 99 4.14 8.20 7.06
CA GLU A 99 4.32 8.52 5.65
C GLU A 99 3.10 8.14 4.80
N PHE A 100 2.53 6.98 5.06
CA PHE A 100 1.34 6.52 4.36
C PHE A 100 0.14 7.44 4.62
N VAL A 101 -0.18 7.78 5.87
CA VAL A 101 -1.32 8.66 6.17
C VAL A 101 -1.11 10.09 5.67
N VAL A 102 0.12 10.59 5.67
CA VAL A 102 0.47 11.88 5.04
C VAL A 102 0.21 11.84 3.53
N SER A 103 0.66 10.80 2.85
CA SER A 103 0.45 10.64 1.40
C SER A 103 -1.03 10.58 1.03
N MET A 104 -1.82 9.87 1.84
CA MET A 104 -3.26 9.77 1.67
C MET A 104 -3.98 11.10 1.94
N SER A 105 -3.50 11.87 2.92
CA SER A 105 -4.01 13.21 3.23
C SER A 105 -3.82 14.17 2.06
N GLN A 106 -2.63 14.19 1.47
CA GLN A 106 -2.32 15.00 0.29
C GLN A 106 -3.14 14.62 -0.93
N SER A 107 -3.40 13.32 -1.12
CA SER A 107 -4.24 12.81 -2.22
C SER A 107 -5.69 13.22 -2.06
N SER A 108 -6.17 13.34 -0.84
CA SER A 108 -7.55 13.79 -0.54
C SER A 108 -7.75 15.29 -0.79
N SER A 109 -6.72 16.10 -0.53
CA SER A 109 -6.76 17.57 -0.73
C SER A 109 -6.79 18.00 -2.20
N ARG A 110 -6.40 17.12 -3.12
CA ARG A 110 -6.33 17.42 -4.57
C ARG A 110 -7.63 17.13 -5.32
N ARG A 111 -8.65 16.62 -4.65
CA ARG A 111 -9.97 16.32 -5.24
C ARG A 111 -11.01 17.37 -4.90
#